data_d7ffaa277f19960fca299d68b93ac5fe
#
_entry.id   d7ffaa277f19960fca299d68b93ac5fe
#
_cell.length_a   1.000
_cell.length_b   1.000
_cell.length_c   1.000
_cell.angle_alpha   90.00
_cell.angle_beta   90.00
_cell.angle_gamma   90.00
#
_symmetry.space_group_name_H-M   'P 1'
#
loop_
_entity.id
_entity.type
_entity.pdbx_description
1 polymer ?
#
loop_
_entity_poly.entity_id
_entity_poly.type
_entity_poly.pdbx_seq_one_letter_code
_entity_poly.pdbx_strand_id
1 'polypeptide(L)'
;MTMQLAAMLSRWEPQRDTDEWILGTVYKTEGSSYRKPGAMSLISSGGEQLGLLSGGCLEADIRLSARKVMASGIPVCIRYDGDDEDDLSYRLGIGCGGVVHVLLEPVNVENNYQGLQDIQRSLANRQSGYLKQHIPAPGTVSLPSHYIVES
;
A
#
# COMPACT_ATOMS: atom_id res chain seq x y z
N MET A 1 -1.94 -16.82 4.80
CA MET A 1 -2.76 -16.01 5.74
C MET A 1 -2.28 -14.57 5.68
N THR A 2 -3.19 -13.64 5.54
CA THR A 2 -2.87 -12.21 5.53
C THR A 2 -2.62 -11.70 6.95
N MET A 3 -1.61 -10.87 7.10
CA MET A 3 -1.37 -10.19 8.37
C MET A 3 -2.51 -9.19 8.60
N GLN A 4 -3.12 -9.23 9.77
CA GLN A 4 -4.18 -8.29 10.12
C GLN A 4 -3.60 -6.90 10.29
N LEU A 5 -4.39 -5.88 10.00
CA LEU A 5 -3.97 -4.50 10.04
C LEU A 5 -3.43 -4.10 11.42
N ALA A 6 -4.09 -4.49 12.50
CA ALA A 6 -3.65 -4.18 13.86
C ALA A 6 -2.25 -4.74 14.13
N ALA A 7 -1.99 -6.00 13.75
CA ALA A 7 -0.68 -6.63 13.94
C ALA A 7 0.39 -5.96 13.09
N MET A 8 0.06 -5.60 11.88
CA MET A 8 0.96 -4.89 10.97
C MET A 8 1.39 -3.55 11.55
N LEU A 9 0.45 -2.78 12.04
CA LEU A 9 0.72 -1.47 12.65
C LEU A 9 1.51 -1.59 13.96
N SER A 10 1.23 -2.62 14.76
CA SER A 10 1.99 -2.86 15.99
C SER A 10 3.46 -3.18 15.72
N ARG A 11 3.76 -3.85 14.62
CA ARG A 11 5.15 -4.13 14.23
C ARG A 11 5.83 -2.93 13.61
N TRP A 12 5.08 -2.11 12.87
CA TRP A 12 5.60 -0.93 12.23
C TRP A 12 5.92 0.21 13.20
N GLU A 13 5.05 0.45 14.15
CA GLU A 13 5.07 1.64 14.99
C GLU A 13 6.40 1.88 15.72
N PRO A 14 7.06 0.86 16.34
CA PRO A 14 8.36 1.09 16.98
C PRO A 14 9.48 1.45 16.00
N GLN A 15 9.31 1.14 14.73
CA GLN A 15 10.31 1.33 13.69
C GLN A 15 9.97 2.49 12.73
N ARG A 16 8.91 3.22 13.01
CA ARG A 16 8.37 4.21 12.05
C ARG A 16 9.37 5.28 11.63
N ASP A 17 10.34 5.60 12.47
CA ASP A 17 11.34 6.64 12.20
C ASP A 17 12.76 6.08 12.03
N THR A 18 12.97 4.77 12.23
CA THR A 18 14.30 4.15 12.05
C THR A 18 14.60 3.80 10.61
N ASP A 19 13.57 3.49 9.83
CA ASP A 19 13.67 3.20 8.41
C ASP A 19 12.75 4.14 7.64
N GLU A 20 13.00 4.24 6.34
CA GLU A 20 11.99 4.81 5.43
C GLU A 20 10.94 3.75 5.16
N TRP A 21 9.69 4.15 5.12
CA TRP A 21 8.56 3.25 4.93
C TRP A 21 7.68 3.71 3.77
N ILE A 22 7.15 2.74 3.05
CA ILE A 22 6.17 2.95 1.99
C ILE A 22 4.91 2.16 2.34
N LEU A 23 3.76 2.82 2.27
CA LEU A 23 2.47 2.16 2.37
C LEU A 23 1.99 1.80 0.97
N GLY A 24 1.81 0.51 0.72
CA GLY A 24 1.19 0.00 -0.49
C GLY A 24 -0.27 -0.34 -0.22
N THR A 25 -1.15 0.03 -1.13
CA THR A 25 -2.58 -0.26 -1.01
C THR A 25 -3.13 -0.70 -2.35
N VAL A 26 -3.85 -1.81 -2.36
CA VAL A 26 -4.68 -2.17 -3.51
C VAL A 26 -5.96 -1.35 -3.40
N TYR A 27 -6.12 -0.36 -4.27
CA TYR A 27 -7.28 0.54 -4.18
C TYR A 27 -8.37 0.22 -5.20
N LYS A 28 -8.05 -0.58 -6.21
CA LYS A 28 -9.03 -0.98 -7.24
C LYS A 28 -8.61 -2.30 -7.86
N THR A 29 -9.58 -3.15 -8.13
CA THR A 29 -9.38 -4.40 -8.86
C THR A 29 -10.46 -4.53 -9.93
N GLU A 30 -10.12 -5.23 -11.02
CA GLU A 30 -11.05 -5.52 -12.12
C GLU A 30 -10.89 -6.99 -12.48
N GLY A 31 -12.00 -7.69 -12.69
CA GLY A 31 -11.97 -9.12 -12.97
C GLY A 31 -11.58 -9.95 -11.75
N SER A 32 -10.99 -11.12 -11.99
CA SER A 32 -10.56 -12.04 -10.95
C SER A 32 -9.16 -11.66 -10.49
N SER A 33 -8.99 -11.31 -9.22
CA SER A 33 -7.69 -11.01 -8.65
C SER A 33 -7.54 -11.66 -7.29
N TYR A 34 -6.28 -11.92 -6.87
CA TYR A 34 -5.98 -12.56 -5.61
C TYR A 34 -6.37 -11.70 -4.40
N ARG A 35 -6.19 -10.40 -4.54
CA ARG A 35 -6.41 -9.47 -3.42
C ARG A 35 -7.56 -8.55 -3.74
N LYS A 36 -8.39 -8.33 -2.74
CA LYS A 36 -9.50 -7.39 -2.85
C LYS A 36 -9.03 -5.97 -2.58
N PRO A 37 -9.76 -4.95 -3.04
CA PRO A 37 -9.47 -3.57 -2.67
C PRO A 37 -9.41 -3.42 -1.16
N GLY A 38 -8.47 -2.61 -0.69
CA GLY A 38 -8.23 -2.39 0.74
C GLY A 38 -7.06 -3.19 1.31
N ALA A 39 -6.49 -4.15 0.57
CA ALA A 39 -5.29 -4.86 1.01
C ALA A 39 -4.12 -3.88 1.13
N MET A 40 -3.37 -3.97 2.22
CA MET A 40 -2.26 -3.07 2.54
C MET A 40 -0.97 -3.82 2.83
N SER A 41 0.15 -3.15 2.56
CA SER A 41 1.49 -3.63 2.89
C SER A 41 2.36 -2.44 3.30
N LEU A 42 3.25 -2.65 4.27
CA LEU A 42 4.26 -1.68 4.65
C LEU A 42 5.63 -2.22 4.28
N ILE A 43 6.39 -1.44 3.54
CA ILE A 43 7.68 -1.83 2.98
C ILE A 43 8.74 -0.88 3.48
N SER A 44 9.80 -1.42 4.12
CA SER A 44 10.87 -0.60 4.68
C SER A 44 12.10 -0.56 3.79
N SER A 45 12.90 0.48 3.99
CA SER A 45 14.21 0.63 3.35
C SER A 45 15.20 -0.45 3.80
N GLY A 46 14.98 -1.05 4.97
CA GLY A 46 15.78 -2.17 5.47
C GLY A 46 15.41 -3.52 4.91
N GLY A 47 14.42 -3.59 4.02
CA GLY A 47 14.00 -4.84 3.38
C GLY A 47 12.86 -5.56 4.09
N GLU A 48 12.32 -5.03 5.16
CA GLU A 48 11.17 -5.62 5.83
C GLU A 48 9.89 -5.32 5.07
N GLN A 49 9.03 -6.30 4.94
CA GLN A 49 7.70 -6.13 4.33
C GLN A 49 6.65 -6.74 5.25
N LEU A 50 5.69 -5.93 5.63
CA LEU A 50 4.57 -6.32 6.49
C LEU A 50 3.31 -6.37 5.63
N GLY A 51 2.73 -7.56 5.49
CA GLY A 51 1.59 -7.79 4.60
C GLY A 51 1.99 -7.97 3.14
N LEU A 52 1.09 -8.49 2.34
CA LEU A 52 1.30 -8.75 0.92
C LEU A 52 0.17 -8.15 0.09
N LEU A 53 0.51 -7.67 -1.10
CA LEU A 53 -0.46 -7.04 -2.01
C LEU A 53 -0.91 -7.96 -3.15
N SER A 54 -0.16 -9.01 -3.45
CA SER A 54 -0.40 -9.82 -4.64
C SER A 54 -0.28 -11.34 -4.41
N GLY A 55 -0.32 -11.79 -3.18
CA GLY A 55 -0.09 -13.21 -2.90
C GLY A 55 1.34 -13.68 -3.12
N GLY A 56 2.28 -12.77 -3.24
CA GLY A 56 3.72 -13.06 -3.34
C GLY A 56 4.32 -12.86 -4.72
N CYS A 57 3.51 -12.84 -5.76
CA CYS A 57 3.99 -12.95 -7.14
C CYS A 57 4.51 -11.63 -7.72
N LEU A 58 3.90 -10.50 -7.37
CA LEU A 58 4.30 -9.18 -7.86
C LEU A 58 5.12 -8.40 -6.83
N GLU A 59 5.42 -9.02 -5.68
CA GLU A 59 6.02 -8.31 -4.55
C GLU A 59 7.42 -7.78 -4.87
N ALA A 60 8.22 -8.52 -5.65
CA ALA A 60 9.55 -8.07 -6.04
C ALA A 60 9.49 -6.77 -6.86
N ASP A 61 8.57 -6.70 -7.81
CA ASP A 61 8.37 -5.49 -8.63
C ASP A 61 7.82 -4.34 -7.79
N ILE A 62 6.88 -4.64 -6.90
CA ILE A 62 6.32 -3.64 -5.99
C ILE A 62 7.42 -3.06 -5.09
N ARG A 63 8.33 -3.91 -4.57
CA ARG A 63 9.46 -3.44 -3.76
C ARG A 63 10.42 -2.53 -4.55
N LEU A 64 10.66 -2.84 -5.82
CA LEU A 64 11.48 -1.96 -6.68
C LEU A 64 10.82 -0.59 -6.85
N SER A 65 9.53 -0.57 -7.09
CA SER A 65 8.78 0.69 -7.22
C SER A 65 8.74 1.45 -5.90
N ALA A 66 8.63 0.73 -4.77
CA ALA A 66 8.67 1.35 -3.44
C ALA A 66 10.00 2.07 -3.20
N ARG A 67 11.12 1.48 -3.64
CA ARG A 67 12.43 2.15 -3.53
C ARG A 67 12.49 3.45 -4.32
N LYS A 68 11.86 3.48 -5.49
CA LYS A 68 11.76 4.71 -6.29
C LYS A 68 10.95 5.78 -5.57
N VAL A 69 9.87 5.38 -4.90
CA VAL A 69 9.06 6.31 -4.09
C VAL A 69 9.87 6.83 -2.90
N MET A 70 10.67 5.97 -2.25
CA MET A 70 11.58 6.40 -1.16
C MET A 70 12.54 7.48 -1.66
N ALA A 71 13.11 7.29 -2.85
CA ALA A 71 14.09 8.23 -3.40
C ALA A 71 13.45 9.55 -3.84
N SER A 72 12.25 9.52 -4.41
CA SER A 72 11.59 10.71 -4.95
C SER A 72 10.71 11.43 -3.93
N GLY A 73 10.16 10.70 -2.97
CA GLY A 73 9.14 11.22 -2.05
C GLY A 73 7.78 11.44 -2.70
N ILE A 74 7.60 10.97 -3.93
CA ILE A 74 6.38 11.21 -4.71
C ILE A 74 5.56 9.92 -4.80
N PRO A 75 4.30 9.91 -4.33
CA PRO A 75 3.43 8.73 -4.48
C PRO A 75 3.22 8.35 -5.94
N VAL A 76 3.07 7.06 -6.19
CA VAL A 76 2.81 6.53 -7.54
C VAL A 76 1.67 5.53 -7.53
N CYS A 77 1.01 5.41 -8.66
CA CYS A 77 0.03 4.35 -8.93
C CYS A 77 0.61 3.39 -9.95
N ILE A 78 0.46 2.10 -9.69
CA ILE A 78 0.91 1.05 -10.60
C ILE A 78 -0.30 0.20 -10.96
N ARG A 79 -0.43 -0.10 -12.25
CA ARG A 79 -1.48 -0.99 -12.75
C ARG A 79 -0.84 -2.29 -13.25
N TYR A 80 -1.31 -3.41 -12.73
CA TYR A 80 -0.91 -4.74 -13.20
C TYR A 80 -2.10 -5.40 -13.88
N ASP A 81 -1.94 -5.74 -15.15
CA ASP A 81 -3.02 -6.31 -15.97
C ASP A 81 -2.64 -7.72 -16.40
N GLY A 82 -3.31 -8.71 -15.82
CA GLY A 82 -3.06 -10.11 -16.13
C GLY A 82 -3.49 -10.54 -17.52
N ASP A 83 -4.31 -9.74 -18.20
CA ASP A 83 -4.78 -10.03 -19.57
C ASP A 83 -3.91 -9.38 -20.65
N ASP A 84 -3.01 -8.47 -20.28
CA ASP A 84 -2.13 -7.77 -21.21
C ASP A 84 -0.81 -8.54 -21.36
N GLU A 85 -0.53 -9.06 -22.55
CA GLU A 85 0.67 -9.84 -22.83
C GLU A 85 1.97 -9.09 -22.53
N ASP A 86 1.94 -7.77 -22.60
CA ASP A 86 3.10 -6.92 -22.32
C ASP A 86 3.24 -6.59 -20.84
N ASP A 87 2.24 -6.94 -20.02
CA ASP A 87 2.27 -6.66 -18.60
C ASP A 87 3.06 -7.72 -17.84
N LEU A 88 3.74 -7.30 -16.76
CA LEU A 88 4.54 -8.19 -15.94
C LEU A 88 3.73 -9.33 -15.34
N SER A 89 2.50 -9.09 -14.90
CA SER A 89 1.65 -10.11 -14.31
C SER A 89 1.32 -11.22 -15.29
N TYR A 90 1.11 -10.90 -16.55
CA TYR A 90 0.91 -11.88 -17.61
C TYR A 90 2.17 -12.71 -17.84
N ARG A 91 3.33 -12.02 -17.96
CA ARG A 91 4.63 -12.68 -18.22
C ARG A 91 5.03 -13.64 -17.11
N LEU A 92 4.68 -13.34 -15.89
CA LEU A 92 4.99 -14.19 -14.74
C LEU A 92 4.01 -15.35 -14.58
N GLY A 93 3.02 -15.46 -15.45
CA GLY A 93 2.03 -16.52 -15.39
C GLY A 93 1.11 -16.44 -14.17
N ILE A 94 0.99 -15.26 -13.59
CA ILE A 94 0.19 -15.01 -12.38
C ILE A 94 -1.25 -14.67 -12.75
N GLY A 95 -1.57 -14.77 -14.02
CA GLY A 95 -2.80 -14.26 -14.57
C GLY A 95 -4.02 -15.01 -14.11
N CYS A 96 -4.74 -14.43 -13.18
CA CYS A 96 -6.14 -14.74 -12.98
C CYS A 96 -7.02 -13.95 -13.96
N GLY A 97 -6.41 -13.30 -14.96
CA GLY A 97 -7.12 -12.47 -15.92
C GLY A 97 -7.66 -11.18 -15.34
N GLY A 98 -7.17 -10.74 -14.22
CA GLY A 98 -7.64 -9.53 -13.55
C GLY A 98 -6.68 -8.37 -13.62
N VAL A 99 -7.17 -7.19 -13.25
CA VAL A 99 -6.39 -5.97 -13.14
C VAL A 99 -6.30 -5.56 -11.67
N VAL A 100 -5.09 -5.21 -11.22
CA VAL A 100 -4.85 -4.74 -9.85
C VAL A 100 -4.20 -3.37 -9.92
N HIS A 101 -4.78 -2.41 -9.21
CA HIS A 101 -4.24 -1.05 -9.09
C HIS A 101 -3.67 -0.86 -7.69
N VAL A 102 -2.40 -0.48 -7.61
CA VAL A 102 -1.67 -0.32 -6.36
C VAL A 102 -1.23 1.14 -6.22
N LEU A 103 -1.50 1.71 -5.05
CA LEU A 103 -0.98 3.02 -4.65
C LEU A 103 0.20 2.80 -3.72
N LEU A 104 1.33 3.47 -3.99
CA LEU A 104 2.51 3.47 -3.12
C LEU A 104 2.72 4.89 -2.61
N GLU A 105 2.75 5.05 -1.28
CA GLU A 105 2.87 6.35 -0.62
C GLU A 105 4.00 6.33 0.40
N PRO A 106 4.84 7.38 0.47
CA PRO A 106 5.82 7.48 1.55
C PRO A 106 5.12 7.71 2.89
N VAL A 107 5.66 7.11 3.95
CA VAL A 107 5.11 7.20 5.31
C VAL A 107 6.17 7.84 6.21
N ASN A 108 5.92 9.05 6.69
CA ASN A 108 6.85 9.79 7.53
C ASN A 108 6.12 10.84 8.36
N VAL A 109 6.87 11.54 9.22
CA VAL A 109 6.30 12.54 10.11
C VAL A 109 5.68 13.71 9.34
N GLU A 110 6.23 14.08 8.19
CA GLU A 110 5.75 15.22 7.40
C GLU A 110 4.36 15.00 6.84
N ASN A 111 4.00 13.75 6.53
CA ASN A 111 2.65 13.42 6.05
C ASN A 111 1.78 12.78 7.13
N ASN A 112 2.16 12.96 8.41
CA ASN A 112 1.44 12.39 9.56
C ASN A 112 1.30 10.87 9.44
N TYR A 113 2.34 10.21 8.92
CA TYR A 113 2.38 8.75 8.74
C TYR A 113 1.17 8.22 7.96
N GLN A 114 0.64 9.02 7.02
CA GLN A 114 -0.53 8.68 6.20
C GLN A 114 -1.75 8.28 7.04
N GLY A 115 -1.86 8.79 8.26
CA GLY A 115 -2.97 8.48 9.16
C GLY A 115 -2.85 7.14 9.88
N LEU A 116 -1.74 6.42 9.75
CA LEU A 116 -1.59 5.08 10.32
C LEU A 116 -1.62 5.06 11.85
N GLN A 117 -1.06 6.08 12.51
CA GLN A 117 -1.12 6.16 13.98
C GLN A 117 -2.56 6.39 14.46
N ASP A 118 -3.33 7.18 13.74
CA ASP A 118 -4.74 7.41 14.04
C ASP A 118 -5.56 6.14 13.87
N ILE A 119 -5.27 5.36 12.84
CA ILE A 119 -5.90 4.05 12.64
C ILE A 119 -5.57 3.13 13.81
N GLN A 120 -4.32 3.08 14.23
CA GLN A 120 -3.88 2.23 15.33
C GLN A 120 -4.62 2.58 16.62
N ARG A 121 -4.75 3.87 16.93
CA ARG A 121 -5.49 4.36 18.09
C ARG A 121 -6.96 3.98 18.02
N SER A 122 -7.56 4.13 16.85
CA SER A 122 -8.97 3.79 16.62
C SER A 122 -9.22 2.29 16.82
N LEU A 123 -8.34 1.45 16.30
CA LEU A 123 -8.44 0.00 16.48
C LEU A 123 -8.29 -0.41 17.95
N ALA A 124 -7.37 0.22 18.67
CA ALA A 124 -7.16 -0.03 20.09
C ALA A 124 -8.40 0.34 20.93
N ASN A 125 -9.12 1.37 20.51
CA ASN A 125 -10.34 1.85 21.17
C ASN A 125 -11.61 1.21 20.60
N ARG A 126 -11.47 0.25 19.70
CA ARG A 126 -12.58 -0.43 19.02
C ARG A 126 -13.54 0.54 18.33
N GLN A 127 -12.98 1.59 17.74
CA GLN A 127 -13.71 2.57 16.96
C GLN A 127 -13.58 2.26 15.47
N SER A 128 -14.64 2.54 14.73
CA SER A 128 -14.63 2.46 13.27
C SER A 128 -14.27 3.82 12.68
N GLY A 129 -13.79 3.81 11.44
CA GLY A 129 -13.48 5.05 10.75
C GLY A 129 -13.15 4.81 9.28
N TYR A 130 -12.71 5.87 8.63
CA TYR A 130 -12.41 5.86 7.20
C TYR A 130 -11.01 6.40 6.95
N LEU A 131 -10.23 5.66 6.17
CA LEU A 131 -8.97 6.17 5.63
C LEU A 131 -9.26 6.78 4.27
N LYS A 132 -9.09 8.09 4.16
CA LYS A 132 -9.25 8.80 2.89
C LYS A 132 -7.89 8.90 2.22
N GLN A 133 -7.75 8.26 1.07
CA GLN A 133 -6.53 8.25 0.29
C GLN A 133 -6.73 9.03 -1.00
N HIS A 134 -5.70 9.78 -1.38
CA HIS A 134 -5.70 10.53 -2.62
C HIS A 134 -4.96 9.76 -3.69
N ILE A 135 -5.64 9.47 -4.79
CA ILE A 135 -5.03 8.79 -5.92
C ILE A 135 -4.33 9.84 -6.79
N PRO A 136 -3.00 9.81 -6.91
CA PRO A 136 -2.30 10.81 -7.70
C PRO A 136 -2.66 10.71 -9.19
N ALA A 137 -2.85 11.85 -9.81
CA ALA A 137 -3.07 11.96 -11.26
C ALA A 137 -1.89 12.73 -11.88
N PRO A 138 -1.56 12.50 -13.16
CA PRO A 138 -0.48 13.22 -13.81
C PRO A 138 -0.66 14.74 -13.71
N GLY A 139 0.40 15.43 -13.27
CA GLY A 139 0.40 16.88 -13.18
C GLY A 139 -0.33 17.47 -11.98
N THR A 140 -0.83 16.66 -11.06
CA THR A 140 -1.50 17.14 -9.85
C THR A 140 -0.62 16.99 -8.63
N VAL A 141 -0.86 17.83 -7.61
CA VAL A 141 -0.20 17.71 -6.32
C VAL A 141 -0.83 16.57 -5.55
N SER A 142 0.01 15.68 -5.02
CA SER A 142 -0.48 14.59 -4.19
C SER A 142 -0.67 15.07 -2.76
N LEU A 143 -1.83 14.76 -2.18
CA LEU A 143 -2.15 15.07 -0.80
C LEU A 143 -1.97 13.81 0.07
N PRO A 144 -1.55 13.98 1.34
CA PRO A 144 -1.43 12.83 2.24
C PRO A 144 -2.77 12.19 2.52
N SER A 145 -2.74 10.89 2.80
CA SER A 145 -3.91 10.17 3.32
C SER A 145 -4.20 10.62 4.75
N HIS A 146 -5.45 10.59 5.13
CA HIS A 146 -5.84 10.90 6.51
C HIS A 146 -6.99 10.01 6.96
N TYR A 147 -7.04 9.79 8.27
CA TYR A 147 -8.05 8.93 8.88
C TYR A 147 -9.09 9.77 9.60
N ILE A 148 -10.34 9.39 9.42
CA ILE A 148 -11.49 10.05 10.02
C ILE A 148 -12.20 9.03 10.91
N VAL A 149 -12.30 9.31 12.21
CA VAL A 149 -13.03 8.45 13.13
C VAL A 149 -14.52 8.62 12.90
N GLU A 150 -15.23 7.50 12.82
CA GLU A 150 -16.68 7.51 12.70
C GLU A 150 -17.28 7.88 14.06
N SER A 151 -18.13 8.89 14.05
CA SER A 151 -18.81 9.38 15.27
C SER A 151 -20.11 8.62 15.54
#